data_7d24012643dc3968724c42fcfe9c167b
#
_entry.id   7d24012643dc3968724c42fcfe9c167b
#
_cell.length_a   1.000
_cell.length_b   1.000
_cell.length_c   1.000
_cell.angle_alpha   90.00
_cell.angle_beta   90.00
_cell.angle_gamma   90.00
#
_symmetry.space_group_name_H-M   'P 1'
#
loop_
_entity.id
_entity.type
_entity.pdbx_description
1 polymer ?
#
loop_
_entity_poly.entity_id
_entity_poly.type
_entity_poly.pdbx_seq_one_letter_code
_entity_poly.pdbx_strand_id
1 'polypeptide(L)'
;MQQYLDLIERVLTEGNERTDRTGTGTVGVFGHQMTFDLADGFPLLTTKKLHLRSIIHELLWFLKGDTNLQYLHDNKVSIWDEWADEAGDLGPIYGAQWRHWFDPHTGQTIDQMQQAIDLIRHQPDSRRIVVSAWNVADLPLMHLSPCHCLMQYYVVGDKLDLQLYQRSADIFLGVPFNIASYALLLMMTAQVTGLRPGRFIHTLGDAHLYKNHLEQARLQLTRTPRPLPTMTLRDRGQSLFDFVYDDFTLTDYNPYPHISAPVSV
;
A
#
# COMPACT_ATOMS: atom_id res chain seq x y z
N MET A 1 7.92 -14.39 0.30
CA MET A 1 8.27 -13.32 -0.69
C MET A 1 8.56 -13.87 -2.10
N GLN A 2 8.49 -15.18 -2.28
CA GLN A 2 8.71 -15.79 -3.60
C GLN A 2 7.65 -15.30 -4.62
N GLN A 3 6.39 -15.16 -4.22
CA GLN A 3 5.30 -14.67 -5.09
C GLN A 3 5.55 -13.30 -5.74
N TYR A 4 6.36 -12.44 -5.10
CA TYR A 4 6.78 -11.17 -5.70
C TYR A 4 7.87 -11.38 -6.78
N LEU A 5 8.81 -12.30 -6.56
CA LEU A 5 9.81 -12.66 -7.60
C LEU A 5 9.14 -13.35 -8.79
N ASP A 6 8.16 -14.21 -8.53
CA ASP A 6 7.37 -14.88 -9.57
C ASP A 6 6.62 -13.86 -10.45
N LEU A 7 6.13 -12.76 -9.86
CA LEU A 7 5.55 -11.65 -10.62
C LEU A 7 6.57 -10.96 -11.51
N ILE A 8 7.78 -10.66 -10.99
CA ILE A 8 8.85 -10.07 -11.81
C ILE A 8 9.20 -11.00 -12.98
N GLU A 9 9.41 -12.29 -12.71
CA GLU A 9 9.72 -13.28 -13.74
C GLU A 9 8.61 -13.35 -14.79
N ARG A 10 7.35 -13.42 -14.35
CA ARG A 10 6.20 -13.44 -15.25
C ARG A 10 6.18 -12.23 -16.18
N VAL A 11 6.43 -11.02 -15.65
CA VAL A 11 6.42 -9.81 -16.48
C VAL A 11 7.59 -9.80 -17.47
N LEU A 12 8.76 -10.28 -17.08
CA LEU A 12 9.93 -10.36 -17.98
C LEU A 12 9.77 -11.41 -19.09
N THR A 13 8.96 -12.45 -18.87
CA THR A 13 8.77 -13.57 -19.82
C THR A 13 7.50 -13.47 -20.66
N GLU A 14 6.41 -12.96 -20.09
CA GLU A 14 5.07 -12.92 -20.70
C GLU A 14 4.58 -11.50 -20.98
N GLY A 15 5.28 -10.48 -20.48
CA GLY A 15 4.84 -9.08 -20.53
C GLY A 15 4.80 -8.51 -21.93
N ASN A 16 3.82 -7.66 -22.17
CA ASN A 16 3.67 -6.90 -23.41
C ASN A 16 4.28 -5.50 -23.25
N GLU A 17 5.00 -5.04 -24.26
CA GLU A 17 5.52 -3.68 -24.29
C GLU A 17 4.38 -2.67 -24.54
N ARG A 18 4.42 -1.58 -23.79
CA ARG A 18 3.49 -0.46 -23.95
C ARG A 18 4.20 0.87 -23.82
N THR A 19 3.68 1.87 -24.53
CA THR A 19 4.01 3.26 -24.25
C THR A 19 3.24 3.73 -23.02
N ASP A 20 3.79 4.66 -22.29
CA ASP A 20 3.17 5.26 -21.12
C ASP A 20 3.25 6.79 -21.15
N ARG A 21 2.58 7.43 -20.18
CA ARG A 21 2.53 8.90 -20.06
C ARG A 21 3.92 9.54 -19.90
N THR A 22 4.85 8.83 -19.24
CA THR A 22 6.19 9.35 -18.94
C THR A 22 7.14 9.26 -20.15
N GLY A 23 6.77 8.53 -21.21
CA GLY A 23 7.63 8.27 -22.37
C GLY A 23 8.74 7.23 -22.12
N THR A 24 8.89 6.70 -20.90
CA THR A 24 9.89 5.68 -20.58
C THR A 24 9.54 4.34 -21.25
N GLY A 25 8.26 4.04 -21.36
CA GLY A 25 7.74 2.75 -21.80
C GLY A 25 7.78 1.69 -20.69
N THR A 26 6.87 0.73 -20.80
CA THR A 26 6.72 -0.35 -19.83
C THR A 26 6.67 -1.70 -20.50
N VAL A 27 6.95 -2.75 -19.71
CA VAL A 27 6.63 -4.15 -20.02
C VAL A 27 5.70 -4.63 -18.91
N GLY A 28 4.54 -5.16 -19.24
CA GLY A 28 3.54 -5.48 -18.22
C GLY A 28 2.60 -6.61 -18.59
N VAL A 29 1.92 -7.11 -17.56
CA VAL A 29 0.82 -8.09 -17.66
C VAL A 29 -0.44 -7.49 -17.05
N PHE A 30 -1.60 -7.91 -17.51
CA PHE A 30 -2.87 -7.49 -16.94
C PHE A 30 -3.48 -8.61 -16.10
N GLY A 31 -3.77 -8.30 -14.84
CA GLY A 31 -4.34 -9.26 -13.91
C GLY A 31 -3.30 -10.18 -13.28
N HIS A 32 -2.97 -9.91 -12.00
CA HIS A 32 -2.15 -10.78 -11.17
C HIS A 32 -2.58 -10.67 -9.71
N GLN A 33 -2.45 -11.76 -8.96
CA GLN A 33 -2.77 -11.76 -7.54
C GLN A 33 -1.67 -12.46 -6.75
N MET A 34 -1.27 -11.83 -5.65
CA MET A 34 -0.34 -12.39 -4.66
C MET A 34 -1.04 -12.50 -3.32
N THR A 35 -0.69 -13.51 -2.53
CA THR A 35 -1.19 -13.68 -1.16
C THR A 35 -0.02 -13.79 -0.20
N PHE A 36 -0.10 -13.05 0.91
CA PHE A 36 0.88 -13.04 1.99
C PHE A 36 0.17 -13.41 3.29
N ASP A 37 0.51 -14.55 3.88
CA ASP A 37 0.03 -14.92 5.21
C ASP A 37 0.93 -14.25 6.25
N LEU A 38 0.35 -13.40 7.11
CA LEU A 38 1.12 -12.69 8.12
C LEU A 38 1.60 -13.59 9.26
N ALA A 39 1.12 -14.84 9.32
CA ALA A 39 1.67 -15.85 10.21
C ALA A 39 3.10 -16.28 9.83
N ASP A 40 3.48 -16.13 8.55
CA ASP A 40 4.83 -16.43 8.06
C ASP A 40 5.86 -15.32 8.40
N GLY A 41 5.40 -14.18 8.90
CA GLY A 41 6.19 -12.98 9.21
C GLY A 41 5.70 -11.75 8.45
N PHE A 42 6.34 -10.61 8.74
CA PHE A 42 5.97 -9.35 8.10
C PHE A 42 6.50 -9.30 6.64
N PRO A 43 5.64 -9.09 5.62
CA PRO A 43 6.04 -9.21 4.22
C PRO A 43 6.83 -7.98 3.71
N LEU A 44 7.95 -7.68 4.34
CA LEU A 44 8.92 -6.69 3.92
C LEU A 44 10.00 -7.38 3.07
N LEU A 45 10.19 -6.93 1.83
CA LEU A 45 11.14 -7.55 0.90
C LEU A 45 12.54 -7.68 1.50
N THR A 46 13.11 -8.89 1.35
CA THR A 46 14.50 -9.18 1.76
C THR A 46 15.46 -9.22 0.58
N THR A 47 14.97 -9.32 -0.66
CA THR A 47 15.78 -9.33 -1.89
C THR A 47 16.32 -7.96 -2.28
N LYS A 48 15.77 -6.88 -1.71
CA LYS A 48 16.39 -5.54 -1.66
C LYS A 48 15.92 -4.82 -0.40
N LYS A 49 16.79 -3.96 0.17
CA LYS A 49 16.44 -3.14 1.33
C LYS A 49 15.41 -2.08 0.94
N LEU A 50 14.34 -1.97 1.71
CA LEU A 50 13.32 -0.93 1.60
C LEU A 50 13.45 0.12 2.69
N HIS A 51 12.96 1.33 2.42
CA HIS A 51 12.96 2.44 3.38
C HIS A 51 11.67 2.41 4.21
N LEU A 52 11.64 1.56 5.25
CA LEU A 52 10.44 1.33 6.08
C LEU A 52 9.90 2.62 6.72
N ARG A 53 10.78 3.58 7.06
CA ARG A 53 10.34 4.87 7.62
C ARG A 53 9.35 5.59 6.70
N SER A 54 9.65 5.67 5.40
CA SER A 54 8.73 6.29 4.44
C SER A 54 7.40 5.54 4.35
N ILE A 55 7.42 4.21 4.38
CA ILE A 55 6.21 3.37 4.32
C ILE A 55 5.31 3.64 5.53
N ILE A 56 5.87 3.69 6.74
CA ILE A 56 5.10 3.94 7.95
C ILE A 56 4.51 5.36 7.94
N HIS A 57 5.32 6.39 7.64
CA HIS A 57 4.84 7.77 7.65
C HIS A 57 3.80 8.02 6.57
N GLU A 58 3.94 7.44 5.38
CA GLU A 58 2.92 7.51 4.32
C GLU A 58 1.58 6.92 4.79
N LEU A 59 1.60 5.73 5.40
CA LEU A 59 0.38 5.10 5.92
C LEU A 59 -0.26 5.95 7.02
N LEU A 60 0.52 6.47 7.96
CA LEU A 60 0.02 7.35 9.02
C LEU A 60 -0.56 8.66 8.46
N TRP A 61 0.04 9.19 7.41
CA TRP A 61 -0.45 10.37 6.71
C TRP A 61 -1.80 10.11 6.02
N PHE A 62 -1.96 8.98 5.33
CA PHE A 62 -3.26 8.56 4.79
C PHE A 62 -4.31 8.39 5.89
N LEU A 63 -3.97 7.78 7.03
CA LEU A 63 -4.89 7.57 8.14
C LEU A 63 -5.29 8.87 8.85
N LYS A 64 -4.52 9.94 8.73
CA LYS A 64 -4.91 11.28 9.18
C LYS A 64 -5.91 11.97 8.25
N GLY A 65 -6.11 11.45 7.05
CA GLY A 65 -6.93 12.09 6.03
C GLY A 65 -6.26 13.31 5.40
N ASP A 66 -4.95 13.45 5.58
CA ASP A 66 -4.17 14.58 5.10
C ASP A 66 -3.79 14.42 3.61
N THR A 67 -3.63 15.54 2.91
CA THR A 67 -3.24 15.63 1.50
C THR A 67 -2.03 16.52 1.29
N ASN A 68 -1.63 17.28 2.32
CA ASN A 68 -0.48 18.19 2.27
C ASN A 68 0.80 17.49 2.72
N LEU A 69 1.90 17.79 2.05
CA LEU A 69 3.21 17.17 2.28
C LEU A 69 3.91 17.61 3.58
N GLN A 70 3.42 18.63 4.29
CA GLN A 70 4.10 19.17 5.46
C GLN A 70 4.43 18.09 6.50
N TYR A 71 3.46 17.20 6.82
CA TYR A 71 3.70 16.09 7.74
C TYR A 71 4.81 15.14 7.24
N LEU A 72 4.85 14.83 5.95
CA LEU A 72 5.88 13.98 5.37
C LEU A 72 7.26 14.64 5.43
N HIS A 73 7.35 15.93 5.09
CA HIS A 73 8.60 16.69 5.14
C HIS A 73 9.14 16.82 6.58
N ASP A 74 8.30 17.10 7.56
CA ASP A 74 8.67 17.14 8.98
C ASP A 74 9.27 15.81 9.44
N ASN A 75 8.88 14.72 8.79
CA ASN A 75 9.37 13.37 9.04
C ASN A 75 10.44 12.91 8.05
N LYS A 76 10.99 13.80 7.22
CA LYS A 76 12.06 13.52 6.24
C LYS A 76 11.66 12.47 5.19
N VAL A 77 10.42 12.53 4.73
CA VAL A 77 9.84 11.70 3.67
C VAL A 77 9.52 12.59 2.49
N SER A 78 10.04 12.25 1.30
CA SER A 78 9.94 13.05 0.07
C SER A 78 9.36 12.25 -1.11
N ILE A 79 8.75 11.10 -0.84
CA ILE A 79 8.30 10.17 -1.90
C ILE A 79 7.09 10.68 -2.71
N TRP A 80 6.53 11.83 -2.33
CA TRP A 80 5.38 12.45 -2.99
C TRP A 80 5.68 13.82 -3.60
N ASP A 81 6.91 14.34 -3.44
CA ASP A 81 7.29 15.72 -3.83
C ASP A 81 7.05 16.02 -5.31
N GLU A 82 7.19 15.02 -6.19
CA GLU A 82 7.10 15.19 -7.64
C GLU A 82 5.66 15.40 -8.14
N TRP A 83 4.65 15.17 -7.30
CA TRP A 83 3.23 15.27 -7.68
C TRP A 83 2.49 16.41 -6.98
N ALA A 84 3.06 17.01 -5.94
CA ALA A 84 2.42 18.09 -5.22
C ALA A 84 2.47 19.41 -6.00
N ASP A 85 1.49 20.29 -5.72
CA ASP A 85 1.51 21.66 -6.21
C ASP A 85 2.51 22.54 -5.42
N GLU A 86 2.56 23.83 -5.77
CA GLU A 86 3.43 24.81 -5.11
C GLU A 86 3.13 25.01 -3.59
N ALA A 87 1.89 24.68 -3.17
CA ALA A 87 1.49 24.72 -1.76
C ALA A 87 1.79 23.41 -1.02
N GLY A 88 2.31 22.39 -1.73
CA GLY A 88 2.58 21.07 -1.19
C GLY A 88 1.31 20.20 -1.04
N ASP A 89 0.24 20.50 -1.77
CA ASP A 89 -1.01 19.74 -1.74
C ASP A 89 -1.12 18.80 -2.94
N LEU A 90 -1.80 17.69 -2.76
CA LEU A 90 -2.01 16.64 -3.79
C LEU A 90 -3.46 16.54 -4.26
N GLY A 91 -4.32 17.39 -3.73
CA GLY A 91 -5.75 17.27 -3.92
C GLY A 91 -6.36 16.11 -3.11
N PRO A 92 -7.65 15.80 -3.28
CA PRO A 92 -8.39 14.86 -2.43
C PRO A 92 -8.04 13.39 -2.71
N ILE A 93 -6.74 13.02 -2.60
CA ILE A 93 -6.25 11.65 -2.79
C ILE A 93 -6.42 10.79 -1.54
N TYR A 94 -6.27 9.49 -1.67
CA TYR A 94 -6.19 8.43 -0.64
C TYR A 94 -6.79 8.77 0.74
N GLY A 95 -6.05 9.48 1.60
CA GLY A 95 -6.44 9.79 2.96
C GLY A 95 -7.73 10.63 3.02
N ALA A 96 -7.88 11.62 2.15
CA ALA A 96 -9.10 12.41 2.05
C ALA A 96 -10.30 11.53 1.69
N GLN A 97 -10.15 10.61 0.73
CA GLN A 97 -11.24 9.70 0.35
C GLN A 97 -11.53 8.67 1.47
N TRP A 98 -10.53 8.17 2.17
CA TRP A 98 -10.71 7.21 3.25
C TRP A 98 -11.41 7.80 4.48
N ARG A 99 -11.11 9.06 4.81
CA ARG A 99 -11.49 9.69 6.07
C ARG A 99 -12.53 10.80 5.92
N HIS A 100 -12.61 11.41 4.73
CA HIS A 100 -13.38 12.64 4.50
C HIS A 100 -14.12 12.62 3.16
N TRP A 101 -14.64 11.44 2.75
CA TRP A 101 -15.42 11.33 1.52
C TRP A 101 -16.61 12.27 1.58
N PHE A 102 -16.69 13.24 0.68
CA PHE A 102 -17.77 14.23 0.68
C PHE A 102 -19.07 13.62 0.13
N ASP A 103 -20.14 13.73 0.91
CA ASP A 103 -21.50 13.38 0.48
C ASP A 103 -22.28 14.64 0.04
N PRO A 104 -22.52 14.84 -1.27
CA PRO A 104 -23.22 16.01 -1.78
C PRO A 104 -24.71 16.06 -1.39
N HIS A 105 -25.30 14.93 -0.97
CA HIS A 105 -26.71 14.89 -0.57
C HIS A 105 -26.94 15.41 0.86
N THR A 106 -25.98 15.18 1.74
CA THR A 106 -26.08 15.60 3.13
C THR A 106 -25.20 16.81 3.45
N GLY A 107 -24.22 17.12 2.59
CA GLY A 107 -23.20 18.13 2.84
C GLY A 107 -22.18 17.74 3.92
N GLN A 108 -22.15 16.48 4.31
CA GLN A 108 -21.25 15.94 5.35
C GLN A 108 -20.13 15.10 4.73
N THR A 109 -19.15 14.76 5.53
CA THR A 109 -18.09 13.81 5.16
C THR A 109 -18.35 12.44 5.77
N ILE A 110 -17.95 11.39 5.04
CA ILE A 110 -18.04 9.99 5.46
C ILE A 110 -16.64 9.51 5.77
N ASP A 111 -16.44 9.00 6.99
CA ASP A 111 -15.21 8.30 7.39
C ASP A 111 -15.35 6.82 7.09
N GLN A 112 -14.89 6.39 5.91
CA GLN A 112 -14.97 4.99 5.48
C GLN A 112 -14.12 4.07 6.35
N MET A 113 -12.97 4.53 6.86
CA MET A 113 -12.11 3.73 7.74
C MET A 113 -12.76 3.47 9.08
N GLN A 114 -13.41 4.48 9.68
CA GLN A 114 -14.17 4.28 10.91
C GLN A 114 -15.34 3.32 10.69
N GLN A 115 -16.08 3.50 9.59
CA GLN A 115 -17.19 2.59 9.25
C GLN A 115 -16.70 1.14 9.06
N ALA A 116 -15.53 0.93 8.44
CA ALA A 116 -14.97 -0.41 8.29
C ALA A 116 -14.64 -1.04 9.65
N ILE A 117 -14.02 -0.28 10.58
CA ILE A 117 -13.74 -0.74 11.95
C ILE A 117 -15.03 -1.11 12.68
N ASP A 118 -16.06 -0.29 12.57
CA ASP A 118 -17.35 -0.52 13.23
C ASP A 118 -18.04 -1.77 12.67
N LEU A 119 -17.98 -1.99 11.36
CA LEU A 119 -18.49 -3.21 10.72
C LEU A 119 -17.72 -4.45 11.17
N ILE A 120 -16.39 -4.40 11.24
CA ILE A 120 -15.57 -5.53 11.72
C ILE A 120 -15.97 -5.90 13.16
N ARG A 121 -16.22 -4.92 14.02
CA ARG A 121 -16.58 -5.15 15.43
C ARG A 121 -18.00 -5.66 15.61
N HIS A 122 -18.96 -5.09 14.88
CA HIS A 122 -20.38 -5.30 15.18
C HIS A 122 -21.11 -6.16 14.15
N GLN A 123 -20.56 -6.31 12.96
CA GLN A 123 -21.12 -7.08 11.85
C GLN A 123 -20.00 -7.80 11.07
N PRO A 124 -19.21 -8.69 11.71
CA PRO A 124 -18.02 -9.29 11.10
C PRO A 124 -18.32 -10.11 9.84
N ASP A 125 -19.54 -10.64 9.69
CA ASP A 125 -19.99 -11.39 8.51
C ASP A 125 -20.41 -10.48 7.34
N SER A 126 -20.30 -9.16 7.49
CA SER A 126 -20.68 -8.20 6.45
C SER A 126 -19.79 -8.34 5.21
N ARG A 127 -20.42 -8.35 4.04
CA ARG A 127 -19.72 -8.29 2.73
C ARG A 127 -19.48 -6.84 2.26
N ARG A 128 -19.76 -5.85 3.13
CA ARG A 128 -19.69 -4.42 2.84
C ARG A 128 -18.56 -3.71 3.57
N ILE A 129 -17.59 -4.45 4.10
CA ILE A 129 -16.42 -3.89 4.77
C ILE A 129 -15.43 -3.47 3.68
N VAL A 130 -15.77 -2.38 3.00
CA VAL A 130 -15.07 -1.89 1.80
C VAL A 130 -14.70 -0.43 2.01
N VAL A 131 -13.48 -0.06 1.59
CA VAL A 131 -12.98 1.31 1.57
C VAL A 131 -12.51 1.62 0.15
N SER A 132 -13.02 2.68 -0.46
CA SER A 132 -12.68 3.12 -1.81
C SER A 132 -11.92 4.43 -1.79
N ALA A 133 -10.81 4.50 -2.53
CA ALA A 133 -10.14 5.75 -2.85
C ALA A 133 -10.52 6.28 -4.25
N TRP A 134 -11.22 5.47 -5.06
CA TRP A 134 -11.62 5.83 -6.42
C TRP A 134 -12.95 6.58 -6.42
N ASN A 135 -12.89 7.89 -6.31
CA ASN A 135 -14.04 8.78 -6.40
C ASN A 135 -14.05 9.46 -7.77
N VAL A 136 -14.95 9.01 -8.65
CA VAL A 136 -15.01 9.49 -10.05
C VAL A 136 -15.23 11.00 -10.15
N ALA A 137 -15.97 11.58 -9.21
CA ALA A 137 -16.25 13.02 -9.19
C ALA A 137 -15.00 13.85 -8.83
N ASP A 138 -14.12 13.30 -7.99
CA ASP A 138 -12.94 14.02 -7.50
C ASP A 138 -11.69 13.75 -8.33
N LEU A 139 -11.69 12.76 -9.25
CA LEU A 139 -10.50 12.45 -10.08
C LEU A 139 -9.89 13.68 -10.78
N PRO A 140 -10.68 14.62 -11.32
CA PRO A 140 -10.12 15.82 -11.96
C PRO A 140 -9.42 16.79 -10.99
N LEU A 141 -9.65 16.65 -9.69
CA LEU A 141 -9.06 17.48 -8.63
C LEU A 141 -7.79 16.85 -8.03
N MET A 142 -7.50 15.60 -8.36
CA MET A 142 -6.35 14.85 -7.85
C MET A 142 -5.14 15.06 -8.74
N HIS A 143 -4.00 15.42 -8.18
CA HIS A 143 -2.76 15.55 -8.93
C HIS A 143 -2.23 14.19 -9.40
N LEU A 144 -2.54 13.12 -8.66
CA LEU A 144 -2.31 11.73 -9.05
C LEU A 144 -3.53 10.88 -8.71
N SER A 145 -4.19 10.33 -9.72
CA SER A 145 -5.32 9.41 -9.50
C SER A 145 -4.86 8.16 -8.74
N PRO A 146 -5.63 7.68 -7.74
CA PRO A 146 -5.24 6.58 -6.88
C PRO A 146 -4.87 5.31 -7.65
N CYS A 147 -3.67 4.78 -7.41
CA CYS A 147 -3.24 3.48 -7.95
C CYS A 147 -3.89 2.33 -7.18
N HIS A 148 -3.86 2.38 -5.85
CA HIS A 148 -4.59 1.45 -4.99
C HIS A 148 -5.99 1.99 -4.75
N CYS A 149 -6.96 1.39 -5.45
CA CYS A 149 -8.28 1.98 -5.65
C CYS A 149 -9.29 1.57 -4.58
N LEU A 150 -9.23 0.31 -4.13
CA LEU A 150 -10.26 -0.28 -3.28
C LEU A 150 -9.66 -1.38 -2.43
N MET A 151 -10.04 -1.41 -1.16
CA MET A 151 -9.72 -2.49 -0.25
C MET A 151 -10.98 -3.06 0.41
N GLN A 152 -10.94 -4.34 0.74
CA GLN A 152 -12.01 -5.06 1.41
C GLN A 152 -11.45 -5.91 2.53
N TYR A 153 -12.07 -5.84 3.70
CA TYR A 153 -11.76 -6.71 4.83
C TYR A 153 -12.72 -7.91 4.89
N TYR A 154 -12.19 -9.00 5.44
CA TYR A 154 -12.94 -10.24 5.62
C TYR A 154 -12.53 -10.90 6.94
N VAL A 155 -13.51 -11.18 7.82
CA VAL A 155 -13.27 -11.82 9.10
C VAL A 155 -13.43 -13.34 8.97
N VAL A 156 -12.45 -14.12 9.44
CA VAL A 156 -12.45 -15.58 9.44
C VAL A 156 -12.10 -16.07 10.83
N GLY A 157 -13.11 -16.47 11.59
CA GLY A 157 -12.93 -16.85 12.98
C GLY A 157 -12.33 -15.69 13.79
N ASP A 158 -11.13 -15.87 14.32
CA ASP A 158 -10.40 -14.84 15.06
C ASP A 158 -9.37 -14.05 14.22
N LYS A 159 -9.41 -14.22 12.90
CA LYS A 159 -8.47 -13.57 11.96
C LYS A 159 -9.17 -12.55 11.06
N LEU A 160 -8.42 -11.51 10.71
CA LEU A 160 -8.81 -10.51 9.72
C LEU A 160 -7.94 -10.66 8.47
N ASP A 161 -8.58 -10.87 7.31
CA ASP A 161 -7.94 -10.81 5.99
C ASP A 161 -8.20 -9.44 5.36
N LEU A 162 -7.30 -9.00 4.49
CA LEU A 162 -7.42 -7.76 3.71
C LEU A 162 -7.10 -8.04 2.25
N GLN A 163 -8.00 -7.66 1.34
CA GLN A 163 -7.73 -7.65 -0.10
C GLN A 163 -7.62 -6.23 -0.61
N LEU A 164 -6.59 -5.96 -1.40
CA LEU A 164 -6.39 -4.70 -2.13
C LEU A 164 -6.54 -4.92 -3.62
N TYR A 165 -7.30 -4.07 -4.31
CA TYR A 165 -7.22 -3.91 -5.76
C TYR A 165 -6.41 -2.66 -6.11
N GLN A 166 -5.32 -2.87 -6.84
CA GLN A 166 -4.44 -1.82 -7.37
C GLN A 166 -4.52 -1.82 -8.90
N ARG A 167 -5.06 -0.72 -9.48
CA ARG A 167 -5.28 -0.62 -10.93
C ARG A 167 -4.01 -0.50 -11.75
N SER A 168 -2.97 0.11 -11.16
CA SER A 168 -1.69 0.40 -11.80
C SER A 168 -0.57 0.15 -10.79
N ALA A 169 0.37 -0.70 -11.15
CA ALA A 169 1.36 -1.24 -10.23
C ALA A 169 2.76 -1.22 -10.84
N ASP A 170 3.57 -0.19 -10.50
CA ASP A 170 5.01 -0.23 -10.70
C ASP A 170 5.60 -1.32 -9.80
N ILE A 171 5.96 -2.45 -10.43
CA ILE A 171 6.40 -3.64 -9.72
C ILE A 171 7.72 -3.38 -8.99
N PHE A 172 8.61 -2.55 -9.56
CA PHE A 172 9.95 -2.41 -9.00
C PHE A 172 10.00 -1.43 -7.82
N LEU A 173 9.44 -0.23 -7.95
CA LEU A 173 9.47 0.79 -6.89
C LEU A 173 8.23 0.76 -6.00
N GLY A 174 7.02 0.76 -6.59
CA GLY A 174 5.76 0.94 -5.88
C GLY A 174 5.28 -0.31 -5.13
N VAL A 175 5.15 -1.45 -5.82
CA VAL A 175 4.55 -2.68 -5.26
C VAL A 175 5.21 -3.13 -3.95
N PRO A 176 6.54 -3.09 -3.77
CA PRO A 176 7.17 -3.44 -2.49
C PRO A 176 6.72 -2.56 -1.32
N PHE A 177 6.54 -1.26 -1.55
CA PHE A 177 6.01 -0.31 -0.57
C PHE A 177 4.55 -0.63 -0.25
N ASN A 178 3.73 -0.88 -1.29
CA ASN A 178 2.31 -1.18 -1.12
C ASN A 178 2.08 -2.48 -0.34
N ILE A 179 2.87 -3.55 -0.60
CA ILE A 179 2.80 -4.81 0.16
C ILE A 179 3.01 -4.54 1.66
N ALA A 180 4.08 -3.84 2.02
CA ALA A 180 4.40 -3.55 3.40
C ALA A 180 3.38 -2.61 4.06
N SER A 181 2.95 -1.55 3.35
CA SER A 181 1.97 -0.57 3.84
C SER A 181 0.63 -1.22 4.17
N TYR A 182 0.08 -2.04 3.25
CA TYR A 182 -1.21 -2.70 3.49
C TYR A 182 -1.12 -3.87 4.48
N ALA A 183 0.03 -4.52 4.59
CA ALA A 183 0.28 -5.48 5.67
C ALA A 183 0.30 -4.79 7.04
N LEU A 184 0.91 -3.59 7.16
CA LEU A 184 0.84 -2.77 8.39
C LEU A 184 -0.60 -2.37 8.68
N LEU A 185 -1.34 -1.88 7.70
CA LEU A 185 -2.75 -1.50 7.86
C LEU A 185 -3.59 -2.68 8.35
N LEU A 186 -3.38 -3.88 7.80
CA LEU A 186 -4.05 -5.10 8.27
C LEU A 186 -3.70 -5.41 9.73
N MET A 187 -2.42 -5.35 10.11
CA MET A 187 -1.98 -5.58 11.49
C MET A 187 -2.61 -4.58 12.46
N MET A 188 -2.57 -3.29 12.13
CA MET A 188 -3.15 -2.22 12.93
C MET A 188 -4.67 -2.40 13.10
N THR A 189 -5.38 -2.66 12.00
CA THR A 189 -6.84 -2.87 12.03
C THR A 189 -7.21 -4.12 12.83
N ALA A 190 -6.49 -5.22 12.67
CA ALA A 190 -6.71 -6.44 13.45
C ALA A 190 -6.51 -6.18 14.95
N GLN A 191 -5.44 -5.49 15.33
CA GLN A 191 -5.16 -5.17 16.73
C GLN A 191 -6.27 -4.35 17.38
N VAL A 192 -6.70 -3.25 16.75
CA VAL A 192 -7.73 -2.37 17.32
C VAL A 192 -9.13 -2.98 17.33
N THR A 193 -9.35 -4.03 16.54
CA THR A 193 -10.62 -4.77 16.50
C THR A 193 -10.58 -6.06 17.32
N GLY A 194 -9.46 -6.36 18.00
CA GLY A 194 -9.31 -7.54 18.86
C GLY A 194 -9.15 -8.85 18.06
N LEU A 195 -8.78 -8.76 16.79
CA LEU A 195 -8.53 -9.89 15.90
C LEU A 195 -7.02 -10.12 15.70
N ARG A 196 -6.65 -11.28 15.17
CA ARG A 196 -5.30 -11.57 14.71
C ARG A 196 -5.19 -11.21 13.21
N PRO A 197 -4.04 -10.68 12.73
CA PRO A 197 -3.82 -10.50 11.32
C PRO A 197 -3.79 -11.85 10.60
N GLY A 198 -4.52 -11.95 9.49
CA GLY A 198 -4.60 -13.12 8.62
C GLY A 198 -3.78 -12.91 7.36
N ARG A 199 -4.45 -12.93 6.20
CA ARG A 199 -3.81 -12.82 4.88
C ARG A 199 -3.98 -11.43 4.29
N PHE A 200 -2.93 -10.91 3.69
CA PHE A 200 -3.01 -9.81 2.74
C PHE A 200 -3.06 -10.36 1.31
N ILE A 201 -4.12 -10.06 0.57
CA ILE A 201 -4.33 -10.45 -0.82
C ILE A 201 -4.16 -9.20 -1.68
N HIS A 202 -3.14 -9.20 -2.54
CA HIS A 202 -2.82 -8.06 -3.41
C HIS A 202 -3.20 -8.38 -4.86
N THR A 203 -4.27 -7.78 -5.33
CA THR A 203 -4.79 -7.94 -6.70
C THR A 203 -4.35 -6.74 -7.54
N LEU A 204 -3.62 -7.01 -8.61
CA LEU A 204 -3.06 -6.02 -9.52
C LEU A 204 -3.83 -6.04 -10.85
N GLY A 205 -4.18 -4.87 -11.36
CA GLY A 205 -4.67 -4.67 -12.71
C GLY A 205 -3.50 -4.64 -13.70
N ASP A 206 -3.04 -3.44 -14.10
CA ASP A 206 -1.85 -3.25 -14.93
C ASP A 206 -0.61 -3.37 -14.04
N ALA A 207 0.06 -4.52 -14.10
CA ALA A 207 1.29 -4.80 -13.36
C ALA A 207 2.47 -4.70 -14.31
N HIS A 208 3.36 -3.71 -14.12
CA HIS A 208 4.39 -3.36 -15.08
C HIS A 208 5.74 -3.06 -14.45
N LEU A 209 6.79 -3.27 -15.26
CA LEU A 209 8.14 -2.77 -15.05
C LEU A 209 8.40 -1.65 -16.06
N TYR A 210 8.89 -0.51 -15.60
CA TYR A 210 9.43 0.50 -16.51
C TYR A 210 10.66 -0.04 -17.23
N LYS A 211 10.86 0.32 -18.50
CA LYS A 211 11.99 -0.20 -19.30
C LYS A 211 13.35 0.14 -18.70
N ASN A 212 13.46 1.26 -17.98
CA ASN A 212 14.67 1.65 -17.24
C ASN A 212 14.88 0.89 -15.93
N HIS A 213 13.96 -0.03 -15.54
CA HIS A 213 14.08 -0.90 -14.37
C HIS A 213 14.40 -2.36 -14.70
N LEU A 214 14.48 -2.74 -15.99
CA LEU A 214 14.61 -4.15 -16.39
C LEU A 214 15.91 -4.80 -15.87
N GLU A 215 17.03 -4.08 -15.89
CA GLU A 215 18.30 -4.59 -15.38
C GLU A 215 18.27 -4.78 -13.86
N GLN A 216 17.64 -3.83 -13.13
CA GLN A 216 17.46 -3.90 -11.69
C GLN A 216 16.56 -5.08 -11.30
N ALA A 217 15.49 -5.32 -12.08
CA ALA A 217 14.59 -6.45 -11.88
C ALA A 217 15.31 -7.79 -12.10
N ARG A 218 16.11 -7.91 -13.16
CA ARG A 218 16.96 -9.09 -13.42
C ARG A 218 17.96 -9.32 -12.29
N LEU A 219 18.62 -8.26 -11.82
CA LEU A 219 19.53 -8.35 -10.66
C LEU A 219 18.78 -8.84 -9.42
N GLN A 220 17.56 -8.35 -9.17
CA GLN A 220 16.79 -8.77 -8.01
C GLN A 220 16.40 -10.26 -8.09
N LEU A 221 16.12 -10.80 -9.27
CA LEU A 221 15.83 -12.23 -9.48
C LEU A 221 17.04 -13.15 -9.18
N THR A 222 18.27 -12.64 -9.19
CA THR A 222 19.45 -13.45 -8.80
C THR A 222 19.55 -13.65 -7.28
N ARG A 223 18.70 -12.99 -6.48
CA ARG A 223 18.76 -13.00 -5.02
C ARG A 223 17.70 -13.93 -4.43
N THR A 224 18.13 -14.86 -3.60
CA THR A 224 17.22 -15.76 -2.87
C THR A 224 16.56 -15.01 -1.71
N PRO A 225 15.23 -15.06 -1.55
CA PRO A 225 14.57 -14.48 -0.39
C PRO A 225 15.13 -15.04 0.94
N ARG A 226 15.36 -14.15 1.90
CA ARG A 226 15.76 -14.51 3.26
C ARG A 226 14.50 -14.60 4.16
N PRO A 227 14.61 -15.16 5.38
CA PRO A 227 13.49 -15.18 6.33
C PRO A 227 12.86 -13.80 6.49
N LEU A 228 11.54 -13.79 6.63
CA LEU A 228 10.79 -12.55 6.86
C LEU A 228 11.11 -11.97 8.24
N PRO A 229 11.15 -10.63 8.37
CA PRO A 229 11.30 -9.98 9.65
C PRO A 229 10.02 -10.09 10.49
N THR A 230 10.14 -9.76 11.77
CA THR A 230 9.02 -9.62 12.69
C THR A 230 8.68 -8.15 12.87
N MET A 231 7.41 -7.80 12.70
CA MET A 231 6.86 -6.49 13.04
C MET A 231 6.00 -6.61 14.29
N THR A 232 6.26 -5.78 15.28
CA THR A 232 5.42 -5.66 16.46
C THR A 232 4.86 -4.25 16.58
N LEU A 233 3.60 -4.16 16.99
CA LEU A 233 2.90 -2.91 17.21
C LEU A 233 2.67 -2.69 18.71
N ARG A 234 2.91 -1.45 19.17
CA ARG A 234 2.52 -1.07 20.54
C ARG A 234 0.98 -1.05 20.62
N ASP A 235 0.45 -1.51 21.73
CA ASP A 235 -0.99 -1.41 21.97
C ASP A 235 -1.41 0.06 22.19
N ARG A 236 -2.32 0.54 21.34
CA ARG A 236 -2.94 1.88 21.39
C ARG A 236 -4.43 1.81 21.69
N GLY A 237 -4.90 0.71 22.28
CA GLY A 237 -6.30 0.51 22.57
C GLY A 237 -7.13 0.29 21.31
N GLN A 238 -8.23 1.04 21.15
CA GLN A 238 -9.20 0.79 20.10
C GLN A 238 -9.18 1.79 18.94
N SER A 239 -8.26 2.75 18.92
CA SER A 239 -8.19 3.75 17.86
C SER A 239 -7.10 3.43 16.85
N LEU A 240 -7.50 3.21 15.60
CA LEU A 240 -6.58 3.05 14.46
C LEU A 240 -5.80 4.35 14.17
N PHE A 241 -6.34 5.49 14.54
CA PHE A 241 -5.85 6.82 14.19
C PHE A 241 -4.85 7.40 15.21
N ASP A 242 -4.64 6.69 16.34
CA ASP A 242 -3.74 7.12 17.41
C ASP A 242 -2.32 6.55 17.27
N PHE A 243 -2.09 5.69 16.29
CA PHE A 243 -0.75 5.17 16.03
C PHE A 243 0.20 6.27 15.62
N VAL A 244 1.43 6.19 16.14
CA VAL A 244 2.56 7.06 15.77
C VAL A 244 3.76 6.20 15.36
N TYR A 245 4.76 6.81 14.72
CA TYR A 245 5.91 6.09 14.19
C TYR A 245 6.61 5.18 15.21
N ASP A 246 6.73 5.63 16.47
CA ASP A 246 7.42 4.89 17.53
C ASP A 246 6.65 3.66 18.05
N ASP A 247 5.45 3.40 17.52
CA ASP A 247 4.67 2.21 17.85
C ASP A 247 5.05 0.99 17.02
N PHE A 248 5.85 1.19 15.97
CA PHE A 248 6.27 0.14 15.05
C PHE A 248 7.70 -0.31 15.36
N THR A 249 7.87 -1.57 15.73
CA THR A 249 9.19 -2.15 15.99
C THR A 249 9.45 -3.31 15.04
N LEU A 250 10.46 -3.15 14.17
CA LEU A 250 10.92 -4.18 13.25
C LEU A 250 12.16 -4.88 13.84
N THR A 251 12.12 -6.22 13.89
CA THR A 251 13.25 -7.06 14.29
C THR A 251 13.58 -8.07 13.20
N ASP A 252 14.81 -8.57 13.22
CA ASP A 252 15.29 -9.63 12.31
C ASP A 252 15.26 -9.28 10.81
N TYR A 253 15.26 -8.00 10.45
CA TYR A 253 15.31 -7.56 9.06
C TYR A 253 16.73 -7.63 8.51
N ASN A 254 17.00 -8.67 7.72
CA ASN A 254 18.31 -8.91 7.08
C ASN A 254 18.18 -8.92 5.55
N PRO A 255 17.95 -7.75 4.89
CA PRO A 255 17.81 -7.68 3.44
C PRO A 255 19.15 -7.69 2.72
N TYR A 256 19.10 -8.01 1.42
CA TYR A 256 20.20 -7.64 0.50
C TYR A 256 20.28 -6.12 0.38
N PRO A 257 21.41 -5.58 -0.09
CA PRO A 257 21.58 -4.14 -0.32
C PRO A 257 20.48 -3.57 -1.22
N HIS A 258 20.19 -2.28 -1.02
CA HIS A 258 19.28 -1.54 -1.89
C HIS A 258 19.71 -1.64 -3.36
N ILE A 259 18.73 -1.64 -4.26
CA ILE A 259 18.93 -1.51 -5.71
C ILE A 259 18.32 -0.18 -6.13
N SER A 260 19.17 0.76 -6.54
CA SER A 260 18.70 2.08 -7.00
C SER A 260 18.06 1.97 -8.39
N ALA A 261 16.97 2.72 -8.58
CA ALA A 261 16.32 2.88 -9.88
C ALA A 261 15.76 4.29 -10.01
N PRO A 262 15.71 4.87 -11.22
CA PRO A 262 15.13 6.19 -11.43
C PRO A 262 13.61 6.15 -11.27
N VAL A 263 13.01 7.22 -10.74
CA VAL A 263 11.56 7.40 -10.74
C VAL A 263 11.12 7.84 -12.15
N SER A 264 10.01 7.28 -12.63
CA SER A 264 9.41 7.68 -13.91
C SER A 264 8.14 8.48 -13.62
N VAL A 265 8.14 9.78 -13.97
CA VAL A 265 7.08 10.77 -13.69
C VAL A 265 6.53 11.40 -14.97
#